data_d56a7ef2ed1c10ee09e5e19bea939acc
#
_entry.id   d56a7ef2ed1c10ee09e5e19bea939acc
#
_cell.length_a   1.000
_cell.length_b   1.000
_cell.length_c   1.000
_cell.angle_alpha   90.00
_cell.angle_beta   90.00
_cell.angle_gamma   90.00
#
_symmetry.space_group_name_H-M   'P 1'
#
loop_
_entity.id
_entity.type
_entity.pdbx_description
1 polymer ?
#
loop_
_entity_poly.entity_id
_entity_poly.type
_entity_poly.pdbx_seq_one_letter_code
_entity_poly.pdbx_strand_id
1 'polypeptide(L)'
;MIGRDAEQRTIFDLLSRCRIVTLVGAGGIGKSSLARAVANAAHHRGVDRVLFIELADACSAHAVCDTLLSTLKLPPQADLLAAPEALDAIAAASDLLVLDNVEQVAEMVASLTDELVRRSPTLRVLVTSRQPLWLVGETLFRVKPLVAPGNGYDVEAIFACSAVTLFIERARASAPSFPVDAHSLAMVGEVCRRLDGLPLALELAALRVATLGLEFLANRLDDRLDLLTAGLRSALPRHQSLRATFDWSYTLLDPVAQRHFRRLAFFTDAFSFEDAYAVAGDCEMSAGKFALVLEELTTKSLISLHSLNGQPRYRLSECTRAYAVEKLRDEGELAAVQMRYAQYVRARKCDVCAGSSPSERRSSLCASDPRLLP
;
A
#
# COMPACT_ATOMS: atom_id res chain seq x y z
N MET A 1 -12.23 4.23 14.28
CA MET A 1 -10.91 4.09 13.58
C MET A 1 -10.58 5.44 12.97
N ILE A 2 -9.35 5.94 13.14
CA ILE A 2 -9.00 7.31 12.71
C ILE A 2 -9.11 7.46 11.19
N GLY A 3 -9.91 8.44 10.75
CA GLY A 3 -10.03 8.85 9.35
C GLY A 3 -10.55 7.81 8.36
N ARG A 4 -11.22 6.74 8.82
CA ARG A 4 -11.67 5.62 7.98
C ARG A 4 -13.20 5.38 8.00
N ASP A 5 -13.96 6.32 8.57
CA ASP A 5 -15.42 6.12 8.73
C ASP A 5 -16.16 6.11 7.38
N ALA A 6 -15.69 6.89 6.41
CA ALA A 6 -16.25 6.89 5.06
C ALA A 6 -15.96 5.58 4.32
N GLU A 7 -14.71 5.09 4.41
CA GLU A 7 -14.31 3.81 3.78
C GLU A 7 -15.05 2.64 4.43
N GLN A 8 -15.18 2.64 5.75
CA GLN A 8 -15.96 1.62 6.47
C GLN A 8 -17.42 1.58 6.00
N ARG A 9 -18.07 2.74 5.86
CA ARG A 9 -19.43 2.82 5.32
C ARG A 9 -19.52 2.28 3.90
N THR A 10 -18.59 2.69 3.03
CA THR A 10 -18.53 2.21 1.64
C THR A 10 -18.37 0.70 1.56
N ILE A 11 -17.52 0.11 2.42
CA ILE A 11 -17.32 -1.36 2.44
C ILE A 11 -18.61 -2.07 2.86
N PHE A 12 -19.37 -1.54 3.84
CA PHE A 12 -20.67 -2.09 4.19
C PHE A 12 -21.67 -2.01 3.03
N ASP A 13 -21.70 -0.89 2.32
CA ASP A 13 -22.57 -0.73 1.15
C ASP A 13 -22.17 -1.72 0.03
N LEU A 14 -20.90 -1.98 -0.16
CA LEU A 14 -20.43 -3.01 -1.09
C LEU A 14 -20.83 -4.41 -0.63
N LEU A 15 -20.62 -4.78 0.64
CA LEU A 15 -20.99 -6.07 1.20
C LEU A 15 -22.51 -6.33 1.17
N SER A 16 -23.34 -5.28 1.17
CA SER A 16 -24.79 -5.42 1.00
C SER A 16 -25.20 -5.82 -0.41
N ARG A 17 -24.40 -5.47 -1.43
CA ARG A 17 -24.69 -5.68 -2.86
C ARG A 17 -23.84 -6.77 -3.50
N CYS A 18 -22.64 -6.98 -2.98
CA CYS A 18 -21.65 -7.89 -3.53
C CYS A 18 -21.32 -8.96 -2.51
N ARG A 19 -21.08 -10.17 -2.97
CA ARG A 19 -20.78 -11.31 -2.10
C ARG A 19 -19.31 -11.44 -1.74
N ILE A 20 -18.42 -10.93 -2.60
CA ILE A 20 -16.97 -10.96 -2.42
C ILE A 20 -16.44 -9.55 -2.54
N VAL A 21 -15.84 -9.05 -1.47
CA VAL A 21 -15.17 -7.73 -1.45
C VAL A 21 -13.72 -7.94 -1.03
N THR A 22 -12.79 -7.49 -1.86
CA THR A 22 -11.36 -7.59 -1.56
C THR A 22 -10.77 -6.21 -1.32
N LEU A 23 -10.24 -5.99 -0.11
CA LEU A 23 -9.49 -4.80 0.26
C LEU A 23 -8.07 -4.94 -0.26
N VAL A 24 -7.71 -4.14 -1.27
CA VAL A 24 -6.38 -4.16 -1.89
C VAL A 24 -5.60 -2.89 -1.56
N GLY A 25 -4.27 -3.02 -1.41
CA GLY A 25 -3.40 -1.87 -1.16
C GLY A 25 -2.05 -2.26 -0.59
N ALA A 26 -1.16 -1.28 -0.47
CA ALA A 26 0.21 -1.45 0.00
C ALA A 26 0.31 -2.09 1.39
N GLY A 27 1.47 -2.70 1.68
CA GLY A 27 1.80 -3.12 3.04
C GLY A 27 1.78 -1.93 3.99
N GLY A 28 1.23 -2.12 5.20
CA GLY A 28 1.15 -1.03 6.19
C GLY A 28 0.10 0.05 5.93
N ILE A 29 -0.75 -0.09 4.88
CA ILE A 29 -1.83 0.86 4.56
C ILE A 29 -3.02 0.79 5.51
N GLY A 30 -3.11 -0.26 6.33
CA GLY A 30 -4.18 -0.46 7.31
C GLY A 30 -5.35 -1.31 6.83
N LYS A 31 -5.16 -2.22 5.85
CA LYS A 31 -6.21 -3.16 5.36
C LYS A 31 -6.78 -4.03 6.48
N SER A 32 -5.93 -4.72 7.22
CA SER A 32 -6.32 -5.59 8.34
C SER A 32 -7.06 -4.83 9.44
N SER A 33 -6.59 -3.62 9.76
CA SER A 33 -7.25 -2.76 10.75
C SER A 33 -8.64 -2.34 10.27
N LEU A 34 -8.78 -2.02 8.97
CA LEU A 34 -10.06 -1.65 8.37
C LEU A 34 -11.02 -2.85 8.31
N ALA A 35 -10.54 -4.03 7.91
CA ALA A 35 -11.33 -5.27 7.92
C ALA A 35 -11.82 -5.62 9.32
N ARG A 36 -10.96 -5.49 10.33
CA ARG A 36 -11.32 -5.70 11.74
C ARG A 36 -12.35 -4.70 12.23
N ALA A 37 -12.23 -3.42 11.84
CA ALA A 37 -13.23 -2.40 12.16
C ALA A 37 -14.59 -2.69 11.50
N VAL A 38 -14.59 -3.17 10.25
CA VAL A 38 -15.79 -3.62 9.55
C VAL A 38 -16.42 -4.83 10.28
N ALA A 39 -15.61 -5.85 10.60
CA ALA A 39 -16.07 -7.04 11.33
C ALA A 39 -16.73 -6.68 12.66
N ASN A 40 -16.09 -5.82 13.46
CA ASN A 40 -16.62 -5.38 14.75
C ASN A 40 -17.93 -4.58 14.58
N ALA A 41 -18.00 -3.71 13.58
CA ALA A 41 -19.21 -2.92 13.35
C ALA A 41 -20.35 -3.74 12.71
N ALA A 42 -20.06 -4.87 12.09
CA ALA A 42 -21.05 -5.78 11.52
C ALA A 42 -22.00 -6.33 12.63
N HIS A 43 -21.44 -6.71 13.79
CA HIS A 43 -22.22 -7.13 14.95
C HIS A 43 -23.24 -6.07 15.40
N HIS A 44 -22.83 -4.79 15.42
CA HIS A 44 -23.74 -3.68 15.77
C HIS A 44 -24.81 -3.38 14.72
N ARG A 45 -24.71 -4.00 13.53
CA ARG A 45 -25.64 -3.84 12.41
C ARG A 45 -26.51 -5.07 12.17
N GLY A 46 -26.54 -6.02 13.10
CA GLY A 46 -27.39 -7.22 13.05
C GLY A 46 -26.81 -8.35 12.19
N VAL A 47 -25.48 -8.36 11.94
CA VAL A 47 -24.79 -9.52 11.39
C VAL A 47 -24.29 -10.34 12.58
N ASP A 48 -25.02 -11.40 12.94
CA ASP A 48 -24.75 -12.14 14.17
C ASP A 48 -23.53 -13.05 14.08
N ARG A 49 -23.28 -13.62 12.91
CA ARG A 49 -22.22 -14.62 12.69
C ARG A 49 -21.09 -14.04 11.85
N VAL A 50 -20.15 -13.37 12.50
CA VAL A 50 -18.93 -12.85 11.87
C VAL A 50 -17.75 -13.74 12.26
N LEU A 51 -17.08 -14.32 11.25
CA LEU A 51 -15.90 -15.14 11.43
C LEU A 51 -14.68 -14.39 10.87
N PHE A 52 -13.70 -14.11 11.72
CA PHE A 52 -12.46 -13.44 11.34
C PHE A 52 -11.29 -14.42 11.39
N ILE A 53 -10.66 -14.69 10.25
CA ILE A 53 -9.56 -15.63 10.09
C ILE A 53 -8.32 -14.86 9.64
N GLU A 54 -7.28 -14.92 10.46
CA GLU A 54 -5.97 -14.33 10.15
C GLU A 54 -5.06 -15.40 9.51
N LEU A 55 -4.63 -15.14 8.27
CA LEU A 55 -3.82 -16.06 7.46
C LEU A 55 -2.37 -15.55 7.28
N ALA A 56 -1.94 -14.68 8.18
CA ALA A 56 -0.62 -14.05 8.11
C ALA A 56 0.55 -15.04 8.10
N ASP A 57 0.41 -16.14 8.82
CA ASP A 57 1.44 -17.19 8.98
C ASP A 57 1.16 -18.41 8.08
N ALA A 58 0.06 -18.40 7.31
CA ALA A 58 -0.27 -19.49 6.40
C ALA A 58 0.57 -19.40 5.13
N CYS A 59 1.51 -20.33 4.95
CA CYS A 59 2.39 -20.40 3.79
C CYS A 59 1.98 -21.52 2.81
N SER A 60 0.94 -22.27 3.11
CA SER A 60 0.49 -23.42 2.31
C SER A 60 -1.02 -23.61 2.39
N ALA A 61 -1.58 -24.34 1.44
CA ALA A 61 -2.99 -24.72 1.44
C ALA A 61 -3.37 -25.47 2.73
N HIS A 62 -2.50 -26.35 3.21
CA HIS A 62 -2.71 -27.10 4.45
C HIS A 62 -2.83 -26.16 5.67
N ALA A 63 -1.95 -25.14 5.79
CA ALA A 63 -2.02 -24.18 6.86
C ALA A 63 -3.32 -23.35 6.85
N VAL A 64 -3.87 -23.04 5.67
CA VAL A 64 -5.19 -22.39 5.53
C VAL A 64 -6.28 -23.31 6.06
N CYS A 65 -6.26 -24.59 5.65
CA CYS A 65 -7.22 -25.61 6.12
C CYS A 65 -7.19 -25.72 7.65
N ASP A 66 -6.01 -25.90 8.22
CA ASP A 66 -5.83 -26.07 9.67
C ASP A 66 -6.32 -24.84 10.45
N THR A 67 -6.02 -23.64 9.97
CA THR A 67 -6.45 -22.40 10.61
C THR A 67 -7.98 -22.27 10.61
N LEU A 68 -8.63 -22.55 9.49
CA LEU A 68 -10.09 -22.50 9.37
C LEU A 68 -10.77 -23.57 10.24
N LEU A 69 -10.33 -24.83 10.13
CA LEU A 69 -10.92 -25.96 10.83
C LEU A 69 -10.73 -25.84 12.34
N SER A 70 -9.54 -25.45 12.79
CA SER A 70 -9.26 -25.25 14.23
C SER A 70 -10.09 -24.11 14.82
N THR A 71 -10.25 -22.99 14.08
CA THR A 71 -11.08 -21.86 14.55
C THR A 71 -12.54 -22.28 14.74
N LEU A 72 -13.06 -23.14 13.86
CA LEU A 72 -14.42 -23.67 13.91
C LEU A 72 -14.56 -24.94 14.75
N LYS A 73 -13.45 -25.46 15.33
CA LYS A 73 -13.40 -26.73 16.07
C LYS A 73 -13.91 -27.93 15.25
N LEU A 74 -13.66 -27.90 13.95
CA LEU A 74 -13.96 -28.98 13.03
C LEU A 74 -12.80 -30.01 12.99
N PRO A 75 -13.07 -31.26 12.65
CA PRO A 75 -12.03 -32.28 12.49
C PRO A 75 -11.03 -31.88 11.41
N PRO A 76 -9.74 -32.19 11.58
CA PRO A 76 -8.72 -31.89 10.58
C PRO A 76 -9.00 -32.61 9.28
N GLN A 77 -8.74 -31.92 8.14
CA GLN A 77 -8.88 -32.43 6.80
C GLN A 77 -7.58 -32.21 6.03
N ALA A 78 -7.15 -33.20 5.26
CA ALA A 78 -5.94 -33.07 4.45
C ALA A 78 -6.13 -32.10 3.28
N ASP A 79 -7.32 -32.11 2.69
CA ASP A 79 -7.73 -31.19 1.62
C ASP A 79 -9.16 -30.72 1.89
N LEU A 80 -9.30 -29.45 2.18
CA LEU A 80 -10.60 -28.84 2.49
C LEU A 80 -11.51 -28.79 1.26
N LEU A 81 -10.94 -28.60 0.06
CA LEU A 81 -11.73 -28.55 -1.18
C LEU A 81 -12.30 -29.93 -1.54
N ALA A 82 -11.70 -31.01 -1.07
CA ALA A 82 -12.19 -32.37 -1.23
C ALA A 82 -13.12 -32.82 -0.08
N ALA A 83 -13.43 -31.94 0.89
CA ALA A 83 -14.24 -32.23 2.08
C ALA A 83 -15.57 -31.44 2.09
N PRO A 84 -16.59 -31.86 1.32
CA PRO A 84 -17.85 -31.10 1.17
C PRO A 84 -18.56 -30.81 2.49
N GLU A 85 -18.56 -31.73 3.44
CA GLU A 85 -19.18 -31.55 4.75
C GLU A 85 -18.50 -30.43 5.57
N ALA A 86 -17.15 -30.34 5.49
CA ALA A 86 -16.41 -29.27 6.14
C ALA A 86 -16.67 -27.92 5.49
N LEU A 87 -16.75 -27.87 4.16
CA LEU A 87 -17.12 -26.66 3.42
C LEU A 87 -18.53 -26.19 3.75
N ASP A 88 -19.50 -27.09 3.84
CA ASP A 88 -20.88 -26.78 4.23
C ASP A 88 -20.94 -26.25 5.67
N ALA A 89 -20.18 -26.86 6.58
CA ALA A 89 -20.07 -26.39 7.96
C ALA A 89 -19.46 -24.98 8.04
N ILE A 90 -18.41 -24.67 7.27
CA ILE A 90 -17.79 -23.35 7.20
C ILE A 90 -18.78 -22.33 6.62
N ALA A 91 -19.44 -22.67 5.52
CA ALA A 91 -20.41 -21.82 4.86
C ALA A 91 -21.65 -21.52 5.73
N ALA A 92 -22.04 -22.48 6.60
CA ALA A 92 -23.12 -22.31 7.55
C ALA A 92 -22.71 -21.57 8.83
N ALA A 93 -21.42 -21.53 9.14
CA ALA A 93 -20.91 -20.95 10.41
C ALA A 93 -20.92 -19.42 10.41
N SER A 94 -20.98 -18.76 9.25
CA SER A 94 -20.84 -17.30 9.17
C SER A 94 -21.75 -16.66 8.13
N ASP A 95 -22.24 -15.47 8.44
CA ASP A 95 -22.91 -14.57 7.48
C ASP A 95 -21.87 -13.64 6.84
N LEU A 96 -20.81 -13.30 7.59
CA LEU A 96 -19.64 -12.57 7.10
C LEU A 96 -18.35 -13.34 7.48
N LEU A 97 -17.65 -13.84 6.48
CA LEU A 97 -16.32 -14.42 6.61
C LEU A 97 -15.27 -13.37 6.23
N VAL A 98 -14.36 -13.07 7.15
CA VAL A 98 -13.23 -12.18 6.90
C VAL A 98 -11.95 -13.01 6.82
N LEU A 99 -11.26 -12.95 5.68
CA LEU A 99 -9.99 -13.63 5.43
C LEU A 99 -8.88 -12.56 5.34
N ASP A 100 -8.06 -12.48 6.37
CA ASP A 100 -7.04 -11.43 6.48
C ASP A 100 -5.65 -11.92 6.10
N ASN A 101 -4.89 -11.10 5.36
CA ASN A 101 -3.52 -11.37 4.92
C ASN A 101 -3.34 -12.58 3.99
N VAL A 102 -4.12 -12.66 2.92
CA VAL A 102 -4.14 -13.85 2.04
C VAL A 102 -3.06 -13.87 0.95
N GLU A 103 -2.18 -12.89 0.88
CA GLU A 103 -1.26 -12.70 -0.24
C GLU A 103 -0.32 -13.86 -0.55
N GLN A 104 0.02 -14.71 0.44
CA GLN A 104 0.86 -15.90 0.24
C GLN A 104 0.10 -17.12 -0.28
N VAL A 105 -1.20 -17.14 -0.02
CA VAL A 105 -2.08 -18.28 -0.27
C VAL A 105 -3.27 -17.89 -1.17
N ALA A 106 -3.09 -16.85 -1.98
CA ALA A 106 -4.14 -16.22 -2.75
C ALA A 106 -4.90 -17.20 -3.67
N GLU A 107 -4.19 -18.12 -4.35
CA GLU A 107 -4.81 -19.11 -5.23
C GLU A 107 -5.71 -20.09 -4.46
N MET A 108 -5.23 -20.59 -3.33
CA MET A 108 -6.01 -21.48 -2.47
C MET A 108 -7.23 -20.75 -1.89
N VAL A 109 -7.03 -19.53 -1.40
CA VAL A 109 -8.13 -18.70 -0.85
C VAL A 109 -9.13 -18.34 -1.94
N ALA A 110 -8.68 -18.10 -3.17
CA ALA A 110 -9.57 -17.87 -4.30
C ALA A 110 -10.48 -19.07 -4.55
N SER A 111 -9.90 -20.28 -4.69
CA SER A 111 -10.64 -21.51 -4.89
C SER A 111 -11.62 -21.80 -3.74
N LEU A 112 -11.16 -21.61 -2.52
CA LEU A 112 -11.97 -21.78 -1.30
C LEU A 112 -13.14 -20.79 -1.27
N THR A 113 -12.87 -19.51 -1.54
CA THR A 113 -13.90 -18.45 -1.54
C THR A 113 -14.98 -18.72 -2.58
N ASP A 114 -14.58 -19.09 -3.80
CA ASP A 114 -15.51 -19.44 -4.88
C ASP A 114 -16.41 -20.61 -4.48
N GLU A 115 -15.85 -21.66 -3.87
CA GLU A 115 -16.60 -22.84 -3.42
C GLU A 115 -17.57 -22.50 -2.27
N LEU A 116 -17.13 -21.76 -1.26
CA LEU A 116 -17.98 -21.36 -0.13
C LEU A 116 -19.14 -20.47 -0.57
N VAL A 117 -18.86 -19.52 -1.47
CA VAL A 117 -19.89 -18.62 -2.01
C VAL A 117 -20.91 -19.40 -2.86
N ARG A 118 -20.53 -20.45 -3.58
CA ARG A 118 -21.48 -21.32 -4.30
C ARG A 118 -22.39 -22.12 -3.36
N ARG A 119 -21.88 -22.57 -2.20
CA ARG A 119 -22.63 -23.38 -1.23
C ARG A 119 -23.63 -22.58 -0.40
N SER A 120 -23.31 -21.35 -0.04
CA SER A 120 -24.19 -20.50 0.77
C SER A 120 -24.60 -19.21 0.03
N PRO A 121 -25.90 -19.02 -0.29
CA PRO A 121 -26.37 -17.81 -0.99
C PRO A 121 -26.30 -16.55 -0.13
N THR A 122 -26.23 -16.69 1.19
CA THR A 122 -26.21 -15.56 2.13
C THR A 122 -24.82 -15.15 2.56
N LEU A 123 -23.82 -16.02 2.43
CA LEU A 123 -22.46 -15.76 2.83
C LEU A 123 -21.87 -14.56 2.08
N ARG A 124 -21.26 -13.67 2.83
CA ARG A 124 -20.42 -12.55 2.36
C ARG A 124 -18.99 -12.81 2.75
N VAL A 125 -18.04 -12.52 1.86
CA VAL A 125 -16.62 -12.71 2.11
C VAL A 125 -15.91 -11.36 1.96
N LEU A 126 -15.19 -10.96 3.00
CA LEU A 126 -14.31 -9.80 3.01
C LEU A 126 -12.87 -10.29 3.06
N VAL A 127 -12.08 -9.93 2.07
CA VAL A 127 -10.70 -10.38 1.96
C VAL A 127 -9.75 -9.19 2.09
N THR A 128 -8.61 -9.35 2.75
CA THR A 128 -7.52 -8.38 2.66
C THR A 128 -6.32 -9.00 1.94
N SER A 129 -5.87 -8.31 0.91
CA SER A 129 -4.76 -8.76 0.08
C SER A 129 -3.96 -7.58 -0.46
N ARG A 130 -2.75 -7.83 -0.94
CA ARG A 130 -2.00 -6.85 -1.73
C ARG A 130 -2.42 -6.86 -3.19
N GLN A 131 -3.00 -7.95 -3.66
CA GLN A 131 -3.44 -8.18 -5.03
C GLN A 131 -4.87 -8.72 -5.06
N PRO A 132 -5.61 -8.55 -6.18
CA PRO A 132 -6.92 -9.18 -6.37
C PRO A 132 -6.82 -10.70 -6.32
N LEU A 133 -7.94 -11.36 -6.00
CA LEU A 133 -8.09 -12.82 -6.11
C LEU A 133 -8.50 -13.27 -7.52
N TRP A 134 -8.93 -12.32 -8.37
CA TRP A 134 -9.38 -12.55 -9.74
C TRP A 134 -10.58 -13.49 -9.84
N LEU A 135 -11.51 -13.40 -8.87
CA LEU A 135 -12.74 -14.19 -8.84
C LEU A 135 -13.88 -13.54 -9.61
N VAL A 136 -14.74 -14.36 -10.18
CA VAL A 136 -15.99 -13.88 -10.79
C VAL A 136 -16.88 -13.27 -9.69
N GLY A 137 -17.32 -12.03 -9.90
CA GLY A 137 -18.12 -11.31 -8.91
C GLY A 137 -17.32 -10.68 -7.77
N GLU A 138 -15.99 -10.72 -7.82
CA GLU A 138 -15.12 -9.99 -6.90
C GLU A 138 -15.26 -8.48 -7.12
N THR A 139 -15.43 -7.76 -6.03
CA THR A 139 -15.43 -6.29 -6.01
C THR A 139 -14.21 -5.78 -5.27
N LEU A 140 -13.38 -4.99 -5.96
CA LEU A 140 -12.14 -4.47 -5.38
C LEU A 140 -12.39 -3.14 -4.69
N PHE A 141 -11.98 -3.04 -3.44
CA PHE A 141 -11.89 -1.79 -2.70
C PHE A 141 -10.42 -1.43 -2.49
N ARG A 142 -9.96 -0.39 -3.19
CA ARG A 142 -8.57 0.10 -3.05
C ARG A 142 -8.45 0.98 -1.82
N VAL A 143 -7.75 0.51 -0.80
CA VAL A 143 -7.47 1.27 0.43
C VAL A 143 -6.41 2.32 0.12
N LYS A 144 -6.77 3.60 0.32
CA LYS A 144 -5.86 4.74 0.08
C LYS A 144 -5.06 5.05 1.34
N PRO A 145 -3.92 5.77 1.24
CA PRO A 145 -3.27 6.38 2.40
C PRO A 145 -4.21 7.30 3.18
N LEU A 146 -3.87 7.59 4.43
CA LEU A 146 -4.57 8.63 5.19
C LEU A 146 -4.31 10.00 4.54
N VAL A 147 -5.28 10.90 4.70
CA VAL A 147 -5.16 12.26 4.16
C VAL A 147 -4.03 12.98 4.90
N ALA A 148 -2.98 13.33 4.16
CA ALA A 148 -1.88 14.16 4.60
C ALA A 148 -2.09 15.59 4.10
N PRO A 149 -1.57 16.63 4.81
CA PRO A 149 -1.73 18.01 4.40
C PRO A 149 -0.97 18.29 3.11
N GLY A 150 -1.53 19.14 2.24
CA GLY A 150 -0.85 19.68 1.07
C GLY A 150 0.14 20.80 1.45
N ASN A 151 0.87 21.30 0.43
CA ASN A 151 1.74 22.45 0.64
C ASN A 151 0.88 23.72 0.88
N GLY A 152 1.27 24.52 1.86
CA GLY A 152 0.62 25.82 2.12
C GLY A 152 -0.72 25.73 2.87
N TYR A 153 -1.04 24.61 3.50
CA TYR A 153 -2.22 24.49 4.36
C TYR A 153 -2.02 25.36 5.63
N ASP A 154 -3.11 25.98 6.08
CA ASP A 154 -3.16 26.62 7.38
C ASP A 154 -3.20 25.59 8.52
N VAL A 155 -3.03 26.06 9.74
CA VAL A 155 -2.93 25.22 10.94
C VAL A 155 -4.20 24.38 11.16
N GLU A 156 -5.38 24.93 10.87
CA GLU A 156 -6.66 24.26 11.05
C GLU A 156 -6.82 23.12 10.03
N ALA A 157 -6.48 23.38 8.77
CA ALA A 157 -6.50 22.37 7.71
C ALA A 157 -5.48 21.24 7.96
N ILE A 158 -4.31 21.55 8.51
CA ILE A 158 -3.32 20.54 8.93
C ILE A 158 -3.92 19.65 10.02
N PHE A 159 -4.51 20.24 11.05
CA PHE A 159 -5.08 19.50 12.17
C PHE A 159 -6.25 18.59 11.75
N ALA A 160 -7.03 18.99 10.74
CA ALA A 160 -8.14 18.21 10.21
C ALA A 160 -7.71 16.96 9.42
N CYS A 161 -6.43 16.84 9.06
CA CYS A 161 -5.92 15.70 8.30
C CYS A 161 -5.83 14.42 9.15
N SER A 162 -6.37 13.32 8.64
CA SER A 162 -6.39 12.04 9.36
C SER A 162 -4.99 11.47 9.65
N ALA A 163 -4.00 11.73 8.77
CA ALA A 163 -2.62 11.36 9.00
C ALA A 163 -2.02 12.08 10.22
N VAL A 164 -2.32 13.38 10.36
CA VAL A 164 -1.87 14.22 11.49
C VAL A 164 -2.53 13.77 12.79
N THR A 165 -3.83 13.50 12.74
CA THR A 165 -4.58 12.98 13.90
C THR A 165 -3.98 11.66 14.40
N LEU A 166 -3.70 10.72 13.49
CA LEU A 166 -3.06 9.44 13.84
C LEU A 166 -1.67 9.67 14.46
N PHE A 167 -0.85 10.49 13.83
CA PHE A 167 0.50 10.77 14.32
C PHE A 167 0.48 11.34 15.75
N ILE A 168 -0.34 12.37 15.99
CA ILE A 168 -0.45 13.02 17.31
C ILE A 168 -0.95 12.05 18.38
N GLU A 169 -1.96 11.23 18.05
CA GLU A 169 -2.49 10.22 18.99
C GLU A 169 -1.41 9.21 19.38
N ARG A 170 -0.64 8.70 18.40
CA ARG A 170 0.47 7.76 18.66
C ARG A 170 1.66 8.41 19.37
N ALA A 171 2.00 9.66 19.03
CA ALA A 171 3.05 10.42 19.70
C ALA A 171 2.70 10.66 21.16
N ARG A 172 1.45 11.05 21.48
CA ARG A 172 0.98 11.22 22.87
C ARG A 172 0.91 9.92 23.66
N ALA A 173 0.63 8.81 23.02
CA ALA A 173 0.67 7.50 23.67
C ALA A 173 2.07 7.12 24.16
N SER A 174 3.13 7.56 23.47
CA SER A 174 4.53 7.32 23.85
C SER A 174 5.16 8.51 24.61
N ALA A 175 4.68 9.75 24.39
CA ALA A 175 5.12 10.96 25.02
C ALA A 175 3.90 11.82 25.41
N PRO A 176 3.31 11.65 26.59
CA PRO A 176 2.07 12.35 26.98
C PRO A 176 2.15 13.87 26.93
N SER A 177 3.35 14.44 27.10
CA SER A 177 3.63 15.89 27.02
C SER A 177 3.90 16.39 25.59
N PHE A 178 3.65 15.59 24.55
CA PHE A 178 3.89 15.98 23.16
C PHE A 178 3.12 17.26 22.82
N PRO A 179 3.82 18.35 22.41
CA PRO A 179 3.20 19.64 22.17
C PRO A 179 2.36 19.62 20.88
N VAL A 180 1.26 20.38 20.89
CA VAL A 180 0.38 20.57 19.71
C VAL A 180 0.18 22.07 19.53
N ASP A 181 1.28 22.80 19.38
CA ASP A 181 1.30 24.20 18.98
C ASP A 181 1.44 24.35 17.45
N ALA A 182 1.34 25.55 16.93
CA ALA A 182 1.39 25.83 15.50
C ALA A 182 2.71 25.34 14.85
N HIS A 183 3.84 25.47 15.56
CA HIS A 183 5.14 25.05 15.05
C HIS A 183 5.23 23.52 14.96
N SER A 184 4.87 22.83 16.03
CA SER A 184 4.83 21.35 16.05
C SER A 184 3.86 20.78 15.01
N LEU A 185 2.69 21.40 14.82
CA LEU A 185 1.72 21.00 13.81
C LEU A 185 2.25 21.14 12.39
N ALA A 186 2.97 22.22 12.09
CA ALA A 186 3.60 22.41 10.78
C ALA A 186 4.63 21.30 10.50
N MET A 187 5.48 20.96 11.49
CA MET A 187 6.45 19.88 11.38
C MET A 187 5.77 18.49 11.25
N VAL A 188 4.73 18.21 12.04
CA VAL A 188 3.94 16.97 11.93
C VAL A 188 3.32 16.89 10.55
N GLY A 189 2.77 17.98 10.02
CA GLY A 189 2.22 18.02 8.67
C GLY A 189 3.27 17.65 7.60
N GLU A 190 4.49 18.18 7.72
CA GLU A 190 5.60 17.85 6.85
C GLU A 190 5.99 16.37 6.95
N VAL A 191 6.11 15.84 8.18
CA VAL A 191 6.38 14.42 8.42
C VAL A 191 5.30 13.55 7.77
N CYS A 192 4.02 13.87 7.97
CA CYS A 192 2.90 13.12 7.40
C CYS A 192 2.95 13.12 5.87
N ARG A 193 3.28 14.25 5.25
CA ARG A 193 3.42 14.37 3.79
C ARG A 193 4.58 13.54 3.25
N ARG A 194 5.76 13.64 3.87
CA ARG A 194 6.96 12.89 3.47
C ARG A 194 6.85 11.38 3.72
N LEU A 195 5.93 10.95 4.59
CA LEU A 195 5.57 9.54 4.81
C LEU A 195 4.31 9.13 4.04
N ASP A 196 3.86 9.94 3.05
CA ASP A 196 2.73 9.66 2.14
C ASP A 196 1.41 9.32 2.86
N GLY A 197 1.22 9.72 4.11
CA GLY A 197 0.07 9.32 4.91
C GLY A 197 -0.03 7.81 5.15
N LEU A 198 1.07 7.05 5.02
CA LEU A 198 1.11 5.61 5.23
C LEU A 198 1.00 5.29 6.73
N PRO A 199 -0.09 4.66 7.22
CA PRO A 199 -0.33 4.49 8.66
C PRO A 199 0.83 3.86 9.41
N LEU A 200 1.41 2.77 8.89
CA LEU A 200 2.54 2.10 9.54
C LEU A 200 3.75 3.02 9.67
N ALA A 201 4.07 3.79 8.64
CA ALA A 201 5.19 4.72 8.68
C ALA A 201 4.94 5.85 9.70
N LEU A 202 3.69 6.34 9.78
CA LEU A 202 3.29 7.36 10.76
C LEU A 202 3.37 6.83 12.19
N GLU A 203 2.91 5.62 12.46
CA GLU A 203 2.99 4.98 13.78
C GLU A 203 4.44 4.76 14.21
N LEU A 204 5.28 4.23 13.30
CA LEU A 204 6.71 4.04 13.57
C LEU A 204 7.42 5.38 13.84
N ALA A 205 7.12 6.41 13.07
CA ALA A 205 7.68 7.76 13.25
C ALA A 205 7.23 8.38 14.58
N ALA A 206 5.95 8.29 14.92
CA ALA A 206 5.40 8.81 16.16
C ALA A 206 6.02 8.16 17.41
N LEU A 207 6.31 6.85 17.37
CA LEU A 207 7.03 6.15 18.44
C LEU A 207 8.46 6.68 18.65
N ARG A 208 9.10 7.19 17.58
CA ARG A 208 10.46 7.74 17.66
C ARG A 208 10.53 9.15 18.25
N VAL A 209 9.42 9.87 18.25
CA VAL A 209 9.37 11.23 18.79
C VAL A 209 9.79 11.29 20.26
N ALA A 210 9.39 10.31 21.06
CA ALA A 210 9.74 10.24 22.47
C ALA A 210 11.26 10.15 22.73
N THR A 211 12.02 9.57 21.80
CA THR A 211 13.47 9.32 21.95
C THR A 211 14.33 10.28 21.15
N LEU A 212 13.87 10.70 19.98
CA LEU A 212 14.66 11.50 19.04
C LEU A 212 14.21 12.98 18.99
N GLY A 213 12.97 13.27 19.40
CA GLY A 213 12.36 14.58 19.20
C GLY A 213 11.79 14.76 17.79
N LEU A 214 10.80 15.64 17.66
CA LEU A 214 10.09 15.89 16.40
C LEU A 214 10.98 16.57 15.35
N GLU A 215 11.75 17.56 15.78
CA GLU A 215 12.63 18.35 14.88
C GLU A 215 13.73 17.46 14.25
N PHE A 216 14.39 16.63 15.06
CA PHE A 216 15.39 15.68 14.56
C PHE A 216 14.76 14.71 13.56
N LEU A 217 13.59 14.16 13.89
CA LEU A 217 12.88 13.25 13.00
C LEU A 217 12.54 13.91 11.66
N ALA A 218 11.96 15.11 11.67
CA ALA A 218 11.57 15.85 10.47
C ALA A 218 12.78 16.12 9.55
N ASN A 219 13.94 16.48 10.14
CA ASN A 219 15.16 16.79 9.39
C ASN A 219 15.88 15.56 8.82
N ARG A 220 15.61 14.36 9.36
CA ARG A 220 16.28 13.10 8.96
C ARG A 220 15.40 12.11 8.23
N LEU A 221 14.24 12.54 7.72
CA LEU A 221 13.34 11.65 6.97
C LEU A 221 13.90 11.15 5.63
N ASP A 222 15.04 11.66 5.16
CA ASP A 222 15.72 11.10 4.01
C ASP A 222 16.28 9.70 4.33
N ASP A 223 16.66 9.46 5.60
CA ASP A 223 17.09 8.17 6.13
C ASP A 223 15.91 7.35 6.73
N ARG A 224 14.68 7.55 6.22
CA ARG A 224 13.43 7.00 6.79
C ARG A 224 13.43 5.49 6.98
N LEU A 225 14.06 4.76 6.08
CA LEU A 225 14.11 3.29 6.16
C LEU A 225 14.96 2.81 7.34
N ASP A 226 16.00 3.55 7.71
CA ASP A 226 16.84 3.26 8.86
C ASP A 226 16.23 3.76 10.16
N LEU A 227 15.61 4.96 10.12
CA LEU A 227 14.97 5.55 11.29
C LEU A 227 13.70 4.80 11.72
N LEU A 228 12.91 4.33 10.76
CA LEU A 228 11.62 3.66 11.01
C LEU A 228 11.79 2.15 11.16
N THR A 229 12.74 1.75 11.99
CA THR A 229 12.97 0.40 12.49
C THR A 229 12.40 0.25 13.91
N ALA A 230 12.33 -0.94 14.46
CA ALA A 230 11.88 -1.23 15.83
C ALA A 230 10.46 -0.73 16.14
N GLY A 231 9.48 -1.25 15.40
CA GLY A 231 8.06 -1.16 15.74
C GLY A 231 7.71 -1.98 16.99
N LEU A 232 6.42 -2.09 17.29
CA LEU A 232 5.93 -2.86 18.43
C LEU A 232 6.38 -4.33 18.31
N ARG A 233 6.97 -4.88 19.36
CA ARG A 233 7.42 -6.28 19.42
C ARG A 233 6.28 -7.30 19.21
N SER A 234 5.05 -6.89 19.49
CA SER A 234 3.83 -7.67 19.28
C SER A 234 3.32 -7.64 17.82
N ALA A 235 3.88 -6.77 16.97
CA ALA A 235 3.53 -6.72 15.56
C ALA A 235 4.19 -7.87 14.79
N LEU A 236 3.55 -8.29 13.68
CA LEU A 236 4.15 -9.26 12.76
C LEU A 236 5.55 -8.79 12.32
N PRO A 237 6.53 -9.70 12.16
CA PRO A 237 7.92 -9.34 11.80
C PRO A 237 8.01 -8.38 10.63
N ARG A 238 7.20 -8.58 9.58
CA ARG A 238 7.11 -7.71 8.40
C ARG A 238 6.54 -6.31 8.68
N HIS A 239 5.89 -6.09 9.82
CA HIS A 239 5.35 -4.78 10.24
C HIS A 239 6.18 -4.12 11.34
N GLN A 240 7.27 -4.75 11.78
CA GLN A 240 8.14 -4.20 12.81
C GLN A 240 9.06 -3.08 12.28
N SER A 241 9.22 -2.98 10.96
CA SER A 241 9.91 -1.86 10.33
C SER A 241 9.32 -1.56 8.96
N LEU A 242 9.53 -0.34 8.51
CA LEU A 242 9.11 0.07 7.16
C LEU A 242 9.88 -0.72 6.09
N ARG A 243 11.18 -0.92 6.29
CA ARG A 243 12.04 -1.72 5.40
C ARG A 243 11.52 -3.16 5.28
N ALA A 244 11.24 -3.85 6.41
CA ALA A 244 10.72 -5.21 6.38
C ALA A 244 9.39 -5.34 5.60
N THR A 245 8.54 -4.31 5.67
CA THR A 245 7.30 -4.25 4.90
C THR A 245 7.56 -4.19 3.39
N PHE A 246 8.57 -3.42 2.97
CA PHE A 246 8.94 -3.32 1.56
C PHE A 246 9.74 -4.54 1.09
N ASP A 247 10.67 -5.07 1.89
CA ASP A 247 11.39 -6.31 1.58
C ASP A 247 10.42 -7.45 1.29
N TRP A 248 9.40 -7.59 2.14
CA TRP A 248 8.33 -8.56 1.91
C TRP A 248 7.59 -8.35 0.58
N SER A 249 7.26 -7.10 0.22
CA SER A 249 6.59 -6.80 -1.06
C SER A 249 7.50 -7.09 -2.26
N TYR A 250 8.78 -6.80 -2.10
CA TYR A 250 9.81 -6.95 -3.13
C TYR A 250 10.13 -8.42 -3.40
N THR A 251 10.18 -9.28 -2.37
CA THR A 251 10.41 -10.73 -2.54
C THR A 251 9.27 -11.46 -3.26
N LEU A 252 8.08 -10.87 -3.29
CA LEU A 252 6.94 -11.42 -4.05
C LEU A 252 7.00 -11.10 -5.56
N LEU A 253 7.93 -10.24 -6.00
CA LEU A 253 8.15 -9.94 -7.41
C LEU A 253 9.06 -10.99 -8.05
N ASP A 254 8.83 -11.26 -9.35
CA ASP A 254 9.83 -11.98 -10.11
C ASP A 254 11.12 -11.13 -10.32
N PRO A 255 12.27 -11.74 -10.67
CA PRO A 255 13.53 -11.01 -10.84
C PRO A 255 13.48 -9.92 -11.93
N VAL A 256 12.63 -10.08 -12.94
CA VAL A 256 12.43 -9.09 -14.01
C VAL A 256 11.69 -7.88 -13.45
N ALA A 257 10.58 -8.10 -12.75
CA ALA A 257 9.80 -7.05 -12.12
C ALA A 257 10.62 -6.31 -11.04
N GLN A 258 11.44 -7.02 -10.24
CA GLN A 258 12.35 -6.42 -9.27
C GLN A 258 13.31 -5.43 -9.93
N ARG A 259 13.94 -5.81 -11.05
CA ARG A 259 14.87 -4.96 -11.80
C ARG A 259 14.21 -3.70 -12.31
N HIS A 260 13.04 -3.83 -12.93
CA HIS A 260 12.32 -2.68 -13.48
C HIS A 260 11.77 -1.78 -12.38
N PHE A 261 11.30 -2.35 -11.27
CA PHE A 261 10.90 -1.59 -10.09
C PHE A 261 12.02 -0.67 -9.59
N ARG A 262 13.24 -1.20 -9.41
CA ARG A 262 14.39 -0.40 -8.97
C ARG A 262 14.66 0.77 -9.90
N ARG A 263 14.58 0.55 -11.20
CA ARG A 263 14.89 1.57 -12.24
C ARG A 263 13.86 2.71 -12.30
N LEU A 264 12.66 2.51 -11.76
CA LEU A 264 11.65 3.56 -11.64
C LEU A 264 11.93 4.56 -10.50
N ALA A 265 12.94 4.30 -9.66
CA ALA A 265 13.25 5.08 -8.45
C ALA A 265 13.55 6.57 -8.69
N PHE A 266 13.97 6.96 -9.89
CA PHE A 266 14.31 8.34 -10.22
C PHE A 266 13.10 9.22 -10.54
N PHE A 267 11.92 8.63 -10.75
CA PHE A 267 10.70 9.41 -10.93
C PHE A 267 10.21 9.96 -9.58
N THR A 268 10.22 11.28 -9.43
CA THR A 268 9.70 12.00 -8.25
C THR A 268 8.21 12.29 -8.37
N ASP A 269 7.75 12.46 -9.61
CA ASP A 269 6.38 12.79 -9.95
C ASP A 269 5.68 11.64 -10.68
N ALA A 270 4.41 11.85 -11.03
CA ALA A 270 3.67 10.89 -11.82
C ALA A 270 4.21 10.84 -13.27
N PHE A 271 4.40 9.63 -13.79
CA PHE A 271 4.97 9.35 -15.10
C PHE A 271 4.02 8.50 -15.97
N SER A 272 4.17 8.59 -17.29
CA SER A 272 3.41 7.78 -18.25
C SER A 272 4.07 6.40 -18.45
N PHE A 273 3.40 5.55 -19.23
CA PHE A 273 3.98 4.29 -19.70
C PHE A 273 5.26 4.52 -20.51
N GLU A 274 5.22 5.50 -21.43
CA GLU A 274 6.33 5.85 -22.32
C GLU A 274 7.53 6.36 -21.52
N ASP A 275 7.27 7.20 -20.51
CA ASP A 275 8.31 7.70 -19.59
C ASP A 275 9.00 6.54 -18.88
N ALA A 276 8.20 5.63 -18.31
CA ALA A 276 8.69 4.44 -17.61
C ALA A 276 9.50 3.52 -18.53
N TYR A 277 8.99 3.26 -19.74
CA TYR A 277 9.65 2.40 -20.72
C TYR A 277 10.98 2.98 -21.20
N ALA A 278 11.06 4.28 -21.40
CA ALA A 278 12.29 4.97 -21.81
C ALA A 278 13.41 4.87 -20.74
N VAL A 279 13.06 4.92 -19.45
CA VAL A 279 14.04 4.90 -18.36
C VAL A 279 14.31 3.48 -17.86
N ALA A 280 13.26 2.71 -17.59
CA ALA A 280 13.35 1.41 -16.95
C ALA A 280 13.37 0.24 -17.95
N GLY A 281 12.85 0.39 -19.17
CA GLY A 281 12.82 -0.67 -20.18
C GLY A 281 14.22 -1.15 -20.61
N ASP A 282 14.31 -2.40 -21.01
CA ASP A 282 15.50 -2.99 -21.61
C ASP A 282 15.38 -3.02 -23.14
N CYS A 283 16.51 -2.94 -23.86
CA CYS A 283 16.53 -2.97 -25.33
C CYS A 283 15.91 -4.26 -25.92
N GLU A 284 15.95 -5.35 -25.18
CA GLU A 284 15.41 -6.65 -25.60
C GLU A 284 13.95 -6.87 -25.16
N MET A 285 13.41 -5.98 -24.32
CA MET A 285 12.05 -6.10 -23.80
C MET A 285 11.05 -5.40 -24.70
N SER A 286 10.03 -6.13 -25.17
CA SER A 286 8.92 -5.50 -25.89
C SER A 286 8.05 -4.64 -24.96
N ALA A 287 7.42 -3.60 -25.53
CA ALA A 287 6.49 -2.73 -24.81
C ALA A 287 5.35 -3.54 -24.12
N GLY A 288 4.85 -4.60 -24.77
CA GLY A 288 3.83 -5.47 -24.19
C GLY A 288 4.31 -6.22 -22.93
N LYS A 289 5.53 -6.75 -22.94
CA LYS A 289 6.12 -7.39 -21.75
C LYS A 289 6.35 -6.38 -20.63
N PHE A 290 6.78 -5.17 -20.95
CA PHE A 290 6.97 -4.12 -19.95
C PHE A 290 5.62 -3.65 -19.35
N ALA A 291 4.54 -3.65 -20.14
CA ALA A 291 3.20 -3.37 -19.63
C ALA A 291 2.78 -4.38 -18.56
N LEU A 292 3.06 -5.67 -18.75
CA LEU A 292 2.78 -6.71 -17.74
C LEU A 292 3.59 -6.49 -16.45
N VAL A 293 4.84 -6.02 -16.56
CA VAL A 293 5.64 -5.65 -15.39
C VAL A 293 4.99 -4.49 -14.62
N LEU A 294 4.56 -3.42 -15.31
CA LEU A 294 3.88 -2.30 -14.65
C LEU A 294 2.55 -2.73 -14.03
N GLU A 295 1.83 -3.64 -14.68
CA GLU A 295 0.62 -4.23 -14.14
C GLU A 295 0.91 -5.02 -12.85
N GLU A 296 1.95 -5.87 -12.85
CA GLU A 296 2.38 -6.59 -11.66
C GLU A 296 2.76 -5.65 -10.53
N LEU A 297 3.58 -4.62 -10.78
CA LEU A 297 3.96 -3.63 -9.79
C LEU A 297 2.76 -2.87 -9.22
N THR A 298 1.78 -2.55 -10.07
CA THR A 298 0.53 -1.91 -9.66
C THR A 298 -0.34 -2.85 -8.84
N THR A 299 -0.45 -4.10 -9.27
CA THR A 299 -1.24 -5.14 -8.61
C THR A 299 -0.68 -5.43 -7.22
N LYS A 300 0.64 -5.50 -7.07
CA LYS A 300 1.33 -5.68 -5.77
C LYS A 300 1.46 -4.38 -4.98
N SER A 301 0.82 -3.30 -5.44
CA SER A 301 0.74 -2.00 -4.75
C SER A 301 2.10 -1.34 -4.44
N LEU A 302 3.11 -1.60 -5.27
CA LEU A 302 4.42 -0.94 -5.22
C LEU A 302 4.43 0.36 -6.01
N ILE A 303 3.58 0.47 -7.04
CA ILE A 303 3.28 1.72 -7.73
C ILE A 303 1.78 1.97 -7.70
N SER A 304 1.37 3.22 -7.74
CA SER A 304 -0.03 3.61 -7.81
C SER A 304 -0.39 4.08 -9.22
N LEU A 305 -1.59 3.70 -9.68
CA LEU A 305 -2.14 4.14 -10.95
C LEU A 305 -3.15 5.26 -10.69
N HIS A 306 -2.98 6.38 -11.34
CA HIS A 306 -3.86 7.54 -11.31
C HIS A 306 -4.35 7.87 -12.72
N SER A 307 -5.51 8.50 -12.85
CA SER A 307 -5.96 9.08 -14.12
C SER A 307 -5.73 10.59 -14.06
N LEU A 308 -4.97 11.12 -15.00
CA LEU A 308 -4.79 12.55 -15.17
C LEU A 308 -5.25 12.92 -16.60
N ASN A 309 -6.29 13.74 -16.71
CA ASN A 309 -6.91 14.12 -17.99
C ASN A 309 -7.30 12.90 -18.85
N GLY A 310 -7.82 11.83 -18.22
CA GLY A 310 -8.20 10.58 -18.89
C GLY A 310 -7.04 9.66 -19.27
N GLN A 311 -5.79 10.07 -19.02
CA GLN A 311 -4.60 9.27 -19.30
C GLN A 311 -4.08 8.57 -18.05
N PRO A 312 -3.67 7.29 -18.14
CA PRO A 312 -3.07 6.58 -17.03
C PRO A 312 -1.70 7.17 -16.67
N ARG A 313 -1.47 7.41 -15.39
CA ARG A 313 -0.21 7.87 -14.83
C ARG A 313 0.17 6.98 -13.66
N TYR A 314 1.43 6.61 -13.60
CA TYR A 314 2.00 5.80 -12.52
C TYR A 314 2.77 6.70 -11.56
N ARG A 315 2.82 6.32 -10.30
CA ARG A 315 3.57 7.05 -9.27
C ARG A 315 4.11 6.10 -8.21
N LEU A 316 5.36 6.31 -7.81
CA LEU A 316 5.90 5.75 -6.58
C LEU A 316 5.58 6.70 -5.42
N SER A 317 5.26 6.12 -4.26
CA SER A 317 5.24 6.89 -3.02
C SER A 317 6.67 7.28 -2.62
N GLU A 318 6.83 8.32 -1.81
CA GLU A 318 8.14 8.74 -1.30
C GLU A 318 8.87 7.60 -0.58
N CYS A 319 8.14 6.83 0.23
CA CYS A 319 8.69 5.69 0.95
C CYS A 319 9.09 4.55 0.01
N THR A 320 8.26 4.24 -0.99
CA THR A 320 8.55 3.20 -1.99
C THR A 320 9.74 3.60 -2.86
N ARG A 321 9.82 4.90 -3.23
CA ARG A 321 10.94 5.44 -4.01
C ARG A 321 12.25 5.34 -3.24
N ALA A 322 12.27 5.72 -1.95
CA ALA A 322 13.46 5.60 -1.11
C ALA A 322 13.94 4.15 -1.05
N TYR A 323 13.03 3.18 -0.91
CA TYR A 323 13.35 1.76 -0.92
C TYR A 323 13.90 1.30 -2.28
N ALA A 324 13.30 1.73 -3.39
CA ALA A 324 13.79 1.39 -4.73
C ALA A 324 15.21 1.95 -4.99
N VAL A 325 15.53 3.16 -4.49
CA VAL A 325 16.89 3.75 -4.54
C VAL A 325 17.87 2.92 -3.72
N GLU A 326 17.49 2.45 -2.53
CA GLU A 326 18.31 1.56 -1.71
C GLU A 326 18.65 0.29 -2.49
N LYS A 327 17.66 -0.38 -3.06
CA LYS A 327 17.87 -1.59 -3.87
C LYS A 327 18.69 -1.34 -5.14
N LEU A 328 18.61 -0.16 -5.76
CA LEU A 328 19.51 0.21 -6.87
C LEU A 328 20.96 0.31 -6.43
N ARG A 329 21.22 0.82 -5.22
CA ARG A 329 22.58 0.90 -4.66
C ARG A 329 23.13 -0.50 -4.35
N ASP A 330 22.30 -1.34 -3.72
CA ASP A 330 22.67 -2.71 -3.35
C ASP A 330 23.09 -3.54 -4.58
N GLU A 331 22.40 -3.34 -5.71
CA GLU A 331 22.67 -4.02 -6.98
C GLU A 331 23.72 -3.30 -7.86
N GLY A 332 24.27 -2.18 -7.42
CA GLY A 332 25.27 -1.42 -8.19
C GLY A 332 24.74 -0.75 -9.46
N GLU A 333 23.41 -0.66 -9.64
CA GLU A 333 22.78 -0.12 -10.86
C GLU A 333 22.61 1.41 -10.82
N LEU A 334 22.87 2.07 -9.68
CA LEU A 334 22.51 3.48 -9.45
C LEU A 334 23.02 4.43 -10.52
N ALA A 335 24.33 4.39 -10.83
CA ALA A 335 24.95 5.29 -11.80
C ALA A 335 24.41 5.10 -13.22
N ALA A 336 24.17 3.85 -13.63
CA ALA A 336 23.66 3.51 -14.95
C ALA A 336 22.23 4.04 -15.14
N VAL A 337 21.37 3.85 -14.14
CA VAL A 337 19.97 4.32 -14.20
C VAL A 337 19.89 5.84 -14.10
N GLN A 338 20.73 6.47 -13.28
CA GLN A 338 20.85 7.92 -13.19
C GLN A 338 21.22 8.53 -14.55
N MET A 339 22.16 7.94 -15.27
CA MET A 339 22.55 8.40 -16.60
C MET A 339 21.40 8.27 -17.60
N ARG A 340 20.68 7.14 -17.60
CA ARG A 340 19.49 6.93 -18.47
C ARG A 340 18.41 7.94 -18.17
N TYR A 341 18.12 8.20 -16.91
CA TYR A 341 17.14 9.20 -16.50
C TYR A 341 17.54 10.61 -16.94
N ALA A 342 18.83 10.98 -16.77
CA ALA A 342 19.33 12.27 -17.23
C ALA A 342 19.22 12.45 -18.77
N GLN A 343 19.50 11.39 -19.54
CA GLN A 343 19.33 11.37 -21.00
C GLN A 343 17.84 11.55 -21.36
N TYR A 344 16.94 10.83 -20.71
CA TYR A 344 15.50 10.96 -20.88
C TYR A 344 15.02 12.39 -20.62
N VAL A 345 15.42 12.99 -19.49
CA VAL A 345 15.02 14.38 -19.15
C VAL A 345 15.52 15.37 -20.18
N ARG A 346 16.75 15.20 -20.70
CA ARG A 346 17.30 16.06 -21.76
C ARG A 346 16.50 15.93 -23.05
N ALA A 347 16.22 14.70 -23.51
CA ALA A 347 15.42 14.46 -24.71
C ALA A 347 14.04 15.12 -24.61
N ARG A 348 13.36 14.94 -23.49
CA ARG A 348 12.03 15.52 -23.26
C ARG A 348 12.02 17.05 -23.23
N LYS A 349 13.07 17.69 -22.69
CA LYS A 349 13.23 19.16 -22.76
C LYS A 349 13.41 19.63 -24.20
N CYS A 350 14.15 18.91 -25.02
CA CYS A 350 14.34 19.24 -26.44
C CYS A 350 13.03 19.15 -27.22
N ASP A 351 12.19 18.11 -26.97
CA ASP A 351 10.89 17.95 -27.66
C ASP A 351 9.93 19.08 -27.31
N VAL A 352 9.86 19.47 -26.04
CA VAL A 352 9.06 20.63 -25.60
C VAL A 352 9.55 21.93 -26.26
N CYS A 353 10.87 22.13 -26.38
CA CYS A 353 11.43 23.31 -27.06
C CYS A 353 11.21 23.31 -28.58
N ALA A 354 11.18 22.14 -29.21
CA ALA A 354 10.94 22.01 -30.65
C ALA A 354 9.47 22.30 -31.04
N GLY A 355 8.52 22.04 -30.13
CA GLY A 355 7.10 22.32 -30.31
C GLY A 355 6.66 23.74 -29.91
N SER A 356 7.52 24.56 -29.27
CA SER A 356 7.18 25.89 -28.77
C SER A 356 7.57 27.00 -29.72
N SER A 357 6.75 28.06 -29.78
CA SER A 357 7.07 29.28 -30.60
C SER A 357 8.31 30.01 -30.02
N PRO A 358 9.02 30.82 -30.86
CA PRO A 358 10.24 31.53 -30.44
C PRO A 358 10.06 32.44 -29.20
N SER A 359 8.84 32.90 -28.90
CA SER A 359 8.50 33.73 -27.74
C SER A 359 8.39 32.92 -26.45
N GLU A 360 8.03 31.65 -26.52
CA GLU A 360 7.90 30.76 -25.33
C GLU A 360 9.22 30.12 -24.92
N ARG A 361 10.19 30.02 -25.82
CA ARG A 361 11.54 29.47 -25.55
C ARG A 361 12.36 30.27 -24.53
N ARG A 362 12.08 31.56 -24.35
CA ARG A 362 12.78 32.42 -23.38
C ARG A 362 12.25 32.26 -21.96
N SER A 363 10.98 31.89 -21.78
CA SER A 363 10.36 31.73 -20.44
C SER A 363 10.70 30.40 -19.77
N SER A 364 10.91 29.33 -20.52
CA SER A 364 11.18 28.00 -19.97
C SER A 364 12.63 27.79 -19.52
N LEU A 365 13.57 28.62 -19.98
CA LEU A 365 14.98 28.56 -19.57
C LEU A 365 15.26 29.21 -18.20
N CYS A 366 14.31 29.99 -17.63
CA CYS A 366 14.46 30.64 -16.34
C CYS A 366 13.88 29.87 -15.14
N ALA A 367 13.18 28.75 -15.37
CA ALA A 367 12.63 27.92 -14.30
C ALA A 367 13.50 26.67 -14.08
N SER A 368 14.78 26.86 -13.82
CA SER A 368 15.68 25.79 -13.39
C SER A 368 15.43 25.55 -11.89
N ASP A 369 14.79 24.45 -11.55
CA ASP A 369 14.66 24.00 -10.17
C ASP A 369 16.06 23.67 -9.62
N PRO A 370 16.52 24.34 -8.55
CA PRO A 370 17.87 24.12 -7.99
C PRO A 370 18.06 22.76 -7.29
N ARG A 371 17.06 21.89 -7.27
CA ARG A 371 17.09 20.57 -6.62
C ARG A 371 17.65 19.44 -7.50
N LEU A 372 18.16 19.74 -8.70
CA LEU A 372 18.65 18.74 -9.66
C LEU A 372 20.20 18.68 -9.78
N LEU A 373 20.93 19.23 -8.82
CA LEU A 373 22.39 19.05 -8.72
C LEU A 373 22.75 18.29 -7.44
N PRO A 374 23.85 17.53 -7.48
CA PRO A 374 24.17 16.35 -6.67
C PRO A 374 24.19 16.56 -5.16
#